data_1e4dc1c51e46143a0aad02f6bd29e6c9
#
_entry.id   1e4dc1c51e46143a0aad02f6bd29e6c9
#
_cell.length_a   1.000
_cell.length_b   1.000
_cell.length_c   1.000
_cell.angle_alpha   90.00
_cell.angle_beta   90.00
_cell.angle_gamma   90.00
#
_symmetry.space_group_name_H-M   'P 1'
#
loop_
_entity.id
_entity.type
_entity.pdbx_description
1 polymer ?
#
loop_
_entity_poly.entity_id
_entity_poly.type
_entity_poly.pdbx_seq_one_letter_code
_entity_poly.pdbx_strand_id
1 'polypeptide(L)'
;YDDSYRVFSNNVSAPWVDSNNKIVIDDNIMKWVDQTKKYTDKGYNNKSSLWDSTWAADQGPSGKVFGFFYSTWGINFTLLGNSLATPVKEGGKEEVGNGIYGDYAVCEGPQSYYWGGTWICAAAGTDNANLVKDVMKTLCCDKATMKKITEDTQDYTNTTSGMNEIASSNFKSDFLGGQNHIKLFAKSAPKISMKNISSYDQGLN
;
A
#
# COMPACT_ATOMS: atom_id res chain seq x y z
N TYR A 1 9.76 -7.92 -8.24
CA TYR A 1 10.69 -6.83 -8.58
C TYR A 1 9.98 -5.55 -9.02
N ASP A 2 8.79 -5.64 -9.59
CA ASP A 2 7.96 -4.49 -10.03
C ASP A 2 7.25 -3.77 -8.86
N ASP A 3 7.11 -4.40 -7.72
CA ASP A 3 6.54 -3.80 -6.51
C ASP A 3 7.33 -2.59 -6.00
N SER A 4 8.66 -2.61 -6.11
CA SER A 4 9.52 -1.50 -5.69
C SER A 4 9.52 -0.30 -6.66
N TYR A 5 9.00 -0.44 -7.87
CA TYR A 5 8.99 0.63 -8.89
C TYR A 5 8.32 1.92 -8.37
N ARG A 6 7.19 1.80 -7.66
CA ARG A 6 6.44 2.96 -7.14
C ARG A 6 7.24 3.82 -6.17
N VAL A 7 8.16 3.22 -5.42
CA VAL A 7 9.06 3.96 -4.52
C VAL A 7 9.90 4.97 -5.30
N PHE A 8 10.35 4.59 -6.48
CA PHE A 8 11.20 5.43 -7.33
C PHE A 8 10.37 6.35 -8.24
N SER A 9 9.33 5.83 -8.88
CA SER A 9 8.52 6.61 -9.83
C SER A 9 7.74 7.75 -9.19
N ASN A 10 7.35 7.61 -7.93
CA ASN A 10 6.69 8.70 -7.19
C ASN A 10 7.67 9.81 -6.74
N ASN A 11 8.95 9.54 -6.73
CA ASN A 11 9.97 10.44 -6.21
C ASN A 11 10.87 11.02 -7.32
N VAL A 12 10.32 11.18 -8.52
CA VAL A 12 10.99 11.81 -9.66
C VAL A 12 11.05 13.33 -9.52
N SER A 13 12.05 13.92 -10.11
CA SER A 13 12.26 15.39 -10.13
C SER A 13 11.49 16.08 -11.27
N ALA A 14 11.13 15.33 -12.31
CA ALA A 14 10.42 15.81 -13.50
C ALA A 14 9.35 14.80 -13.95
N PRO A 15 8.27 15.24 -14.61
CA PRO A 15 7.30 14.35 -15.21
C PRO A 15 7.90 13.58 -16.40
N TRP A 16 7.29 12.44 -16.74
CA TRP A 16 7.69 11.62 -17.89
C TRP A 16 7.68 12.36 -19.25
N VAL A 17 6.87 13.39 -19.36
CA VAL A 17 6.78 14.20 -20.57
C VAL A 17 6.95 15.67 -20.19
N ASP A 18 7.92 16.35 -20.80
CA ASP A 18 8.19 17.76 -20.56
C ASP A 18 7.20 18.69 -21.30
N SER A 19 7.35 19.99 -21.10
CA SER A 19 6.52 21.02 -21.74
C SER A 19 6.67 21.07 -23.27
N ASN A 20 7.67 20.42 -23.84
CA ASN A 20 7.93 20.31 -25.27
C ASN A 20 7.45 18.96 -25.84
N ASN A 21 6.66 18.20 -25.09
CA ASN A 21 6.18 16.88 -25.46
C ASN A 21 7.31 15.85 -25.71
N LYS A 22 8.44 15.99 -25.03
CA LYS A 22 9.54 15.03 -25.09
C LYS A 22 9.55 14.15 -23.85
N ILE A 23 9.86 12.86 -24.07
CA ILE A 23 10.04 11.90 -22.99
C ILE A 23 11.30 12.28 -22.20
N VAL A 24 11.15 12.30 -20.87
CA VAL A 24 12.21 12.52 -19.90
C VAL A 24 12.32 11.28 -19.02
N ILE A 25 13.46 10.64 -19.04
CA ILE A 25 13.75 9.53 -18.12
C ILE A 25 14.52 10.12 -16.93
N ASP A 26 13.85 10.20 -15.79
CA ASP A 26 14.43 10.76 -14.57
C ASP A 26 15.51 9.83 -14.00
N ASP A 27 16.53 10.40 -13.39
CA ASP A 27 17.63 9.67 -12.75
C ASP A 27 17.12 8.69 -11.67
N ASN A 28 16.00 9.00 -11.02
CA ASN A 28 15.42 8.12 -10.01
C ASN A 28 14.84 6.83 -10.63
N ILE A 29 14.32 6.93 -11.85
CA ILE A 29 13.89 5.73 -12.63
C ILE A 29 15.12 4.88 -13.00
N MET A 30 16.21 5.52 -13.44
CA MET A 30 17.45 4.77 -13.76
C MET A 30 18.04 4.11 -12.52
N LYS A 31 17.96 4.71 -11.35
CA LYS A 31 18.36 4.07 -10.08
C LYS A 31 17.55 2.80 -9.80
N TRP A 32 16.24 2.82 -10.08
CA TRP A 32 15.42 1.62 -9.94
C TRP A 32 15.84 0.52 -10.94
N VAL A 33 16.09 0.88 -12.19
CA VAL A 33 16.58 -0.06 -13.23
C VAL A 33 17.89 -0.72 -12.79
N ASP A 34 18.88 0.08 -12.39
CA ASP A 34 20.19 -0.40 -11.97
C ASP A 34 20.10 -1.30 -10.71
N GLN A 35 19.29 -0.88 -9.73
CA GLN A 35 19.06 -1.67 -8.51
C GLN A 35 18.38 -3.00 -8.83
N THR A 36 17.32 -2.97 -9.63
CA THR A 36 16.55 -4.16 -10.00
C THR A 36 17.42 -5.14 -10.81
N LYS A 37 18.20 -4.63 -11.78
CA LYS A 37 19.18 -5.43 -12.50
C LYS A 37 20.17 -6.08 -11.55
N LYS A 38 20.77 -5.32 -10.66
CA LYS A 38 21.75 -5.82 -9.67
C LYS A 38 21.15 -6.91 -8.78
N TYR A 39 19.91 -6.75 -8.34
CA TYR A 39 19.23 -7.74 -7.49
C TYR A 39 18.88 -8.99 -8.27
N THR A 40 18.46 -8.85 -9.53
CA THR A 40 18.18 -9.98 -10.42
C THR A 40 19.46 -10.77 -10.73
N ASP A 41 20.55 -10.10 -11.07
CA ASP A 41 21.85 -10.73 -11.35
C ASP A 41 22.38 -11.50 -10.13
N LYS A 42 22.06 -11.04 -8.91
CA LYS A 42 22.47 -11.69 -7.66
C LYS A 42 21.46 -12.70 -7.11
N GLY A 43 20.30 -12.85 -7.75
CA GLY A 43 19.24 -13.73 -7.28
C GLY A 43 18.55 -13.25 -5.98
N TYR A 44 18.53 -11.94 -5.72
CA TYR A 44 17.93 -11.36 -4.51
C TYR A 44 16.45 -11.05 -4.66
N ASN A 45 15.89 -11.10 -5.86
CA ASN A 45 14.46 -10.96 -6.09
C ASN A 45 13.88 -12.23 -6.74
N ASN A 46 12.61 -12.49 -6.47
CA ASN A 46 11.84 -13.48 -7.20
C ASN A 46 11.46 -12.93 -8.58
N LYS A 47 11.31 -13.83 -9.55
CA LYS A 47 10.86 -13.48 -10.91
C LYS A 47 9.33 -13.52 -11.05
N SER A 48 8.62 -13.32 -9.96
CA SER A 48 7.17 -13.21 -9.95
C SER A 48 6.73 -11.76 -10.13
N SER A 49 5.66 -11.56 -10.87
CA SER A 49 5.01 -10.26 -10.99
C SER A 49 3.96 -10.08 -9.91
N LEU A 50 3.60 -8.83 -9.63
CA LEU A 50 2.46 -8.50 -8.76
C LEU A 50 1.20 -9.23 -9.24
N TRP A 51 0.44 -9.75 -8.28
CA TRP A 51 -0.84 -10.47 -8.50
C TRP A 51 -0.71 -11.88 -9.07
N ASP A 52 0.48 -12.36 -9.37
CA ASP A 52 0.68 -13.76 -9.75
C ASP A 52 0.42 -14.70 -8.56
N SER A 53 0.03 -15.94 -8.86
CA SER A 53 -0.14 -16.97 -7.84
C SER A 53 1.16 -17.26 -7.07
N THR A 54 2.31 -17.17 -7.74
CA THR A 54 3.63 -17.30 -7.12
C THR A 54 3.89 -16.18 -6.12
N TRP A 55 3.57 -14.92 -6.49
CA TRP A 55 3.68 -13.79 -5.59
C TRP A 55 2.78 -13.92 -4.36
N ALA A 56 1.53 -14.41 -4.54
CA ALA A 56 0.63 -14.70 -3.43
C ALA A 56 1.17 -15.82 -2.51
N ALA A 57 1.74 -16.88 -3.08
CA ALA A 57 2.35 -17.98 -2.33
C ALA A 57 3.61 -17.51 -1.55
N ASP A 58 4.37 -16.58 -2.10
CA ASP A 58 5.54 -15.99 -1.44
C ASP A 58 5.17 -15.21 -0.16
N GLN A 59 3.92 -14.77 -0.02
CA GLN A 59 3.39 -14.11 1.18
C GLN A 59 2.99 -15.08 2.29
N GLY A 60 3.03 -16.38 2.01
CA GLY A 60 2.56 -17.44 2.90
C GLY A 60 3.70 -18.21 3.58
N PRO A 61 3.33 -19.25 4.37
CA PRO A 61 4.27 -20.04 5.16
C PRO A 61 5.35 -20.77 4.35
N SER A 62 5.09 -21.06 3.08
CA SER A 62 6.06 -21.69 2.17
C SER A 62 6.97 -20.71 1.47
N GLY A 63 6.68 -19.41 1.57
CA GLY A 63 7.47 -18.35 0.97
C GLY A 63 8.86 -18.22 1.59
N LYS A 64 9.84 -17.82 0.77
CA LYS A 64 11.22 -17.56 1.22
C LYS A 64 11.62 -16.11 0.91
N VAL A 65 10.67 -15.18 1.01
CA VAL A 65 10.85 -13.77 0.71
C VAL A 65 11.02 -13.00 2.01
N PHE A 66 12.07 -12.21 2.08
CA PHE A 66 12.40 -11.39 3.26
C PHE A 66 11.40 -10.24 3.48
N GLY A 67 10.87 -9.66 2.40
CA GLY A 67 9.96 -8.53 2.49
C GLY A 67 9.37 -8.12 1.15
N PHE A 68 8.32 -7.32 1.22
CA PHE A 68 7.57 -6.79 0.10
C PHE A 68 7.52 -5.27 0.17
N PHE A 69 7.64 -4.61 -0.98
CA PHE A 69 7.19 -3.24 -1.13
C PHE A 69 5.69 -3.25 -1.45
N TYR A 70 4.90 -2.62 -0.60
CA TYR A 70 3.45 -2.74 -0.72
C TYR A 70 2.74 -1.45 -0.30
N SER A 71 1.43 -1.40 -0.55
CA SER A 71 0.57 -0.34 -0.04
C SER A 71 0.04 -0.63 1.36
N THR A 72 -0.49 0.38 2.03
CA THR A 72 -1.09 0.23 3.37
C THR A 72 -2.26 -0.75 3.37
N TRP A 73 -3.12 -0.70 2.34
CA TRP A 73 -4.27 -1.60 2.18
C TRP A 73 -3.87 -3.05 1.84
N GLY A 74 -2.64 -3.29 1.41
CA GLY A 74 -2.14 -4.62 1.10
C GLY A 74 -2.06 -5.55 2.31
N ILE A 75 -1.93 -4.99 3.52
CA ILE A 75 -1.90 -5.75 4.77
C ILE A 75 -3.16 -6.62 4.90
N ASN A 76 -4.34 -6.00 4.86
CA ASN A 76 -5.61 -6.70 4.99
C ASN A 76 -6.05 -7.39 3.69
N PHE A 77 -5.75 -6.79 2.54
CA PHE A 77 -6.22 -7.27 1.25
C PHE A 77 -5.57 -8.58 0.79
N THR A 78 -4.28 -8.77 1.04
CA THR A 78 -3.57 -10.00 0.60
C THR A 78 -2.68 -10.63 1.66
N LEU A 79 -1.83 -9.84 2.35
CA LEU A 79 -0.83 -10.40 3.24
C LEU A 79 -1.45 -11.24 4.36
N LEU A 80 -2.49 -10.73 5.01
CA LEU A 80 -3.17 -11.42 6.09
C LEU A 80 -3.72 -12.77 5.61
N GLY A 81 -4.52 -12.78 4.56
CA GLY A 81 -5.11 -14.00 4.02
C GLY A 81 -4.08 -15.01 3.53
N ASN A 82 -3.03 -14.54 2.84
CA ASN A 82 -1.98 -15.40 2.30
C ASN A 82 -1.01 -15.93 3.37
N SER A 83 -0.94 -15.29 4.54
CA SER A 83 -0.09 -15.74 5.66
C SER A 83 -0.58 -17.01 6.34
N LEU A 84 -1.86 -17.35 6.17
CA LEU A 84 -2.49 -18.46 6.86
C LEU A 84 -2.14 -19.80 6.21
N ALA A 85 -1.76 -20.79 7.03
CA ALA A 85 -1.59 -22.17 6.57
C ALA A 85 -2.94 -22.84 6.26
N THR A 86 -3.97 -22.52 7.07
CA THR A 86 -5.35 -22.94 6.82
C THR A 86 -6.20 -21.70 6.59
N PRO A 87 -6.70 -21.46 5.36
CA PRO A 87 -7.52 -20.30 5.05
C PRO A 87 -8.84 -20.27 5.85
N VAL A 88 -9.38 -19.07 6.10
CA VAL A 88 -10.65 -18.89 6.84
C VAL A 88 -11.80 -19.64 6.17
N LYS A 89 -11.89 -19.64 4.83
CA LYS A 89 -12.89 -20.40 4.06
C LYS A 89 -12.80 -21.92 4.25
N GLU A 90 -11.69 -22.43 4.77
CA GLU A 90 -11.43 -23.83 5.07
C GLU A 90 -11.47 -24.14 6.58
N GLY A 91 -11.99 -23.18 7.37
CA GLY A 91 -12.15 -23.32 8.82
C GLY A 91 -10.98 -22.84 9.64
N GLY A 92 -9.97 -22.25 9.00
CA GLY A 92 -8.84 -21.60 9.70
C GLY A 92 -9.28 -20.30 10.41
N LYS A 93 -8.43 -19.84 11.32
CA LYS A 93 -8.65 -18.58 12.05
C LYS A 93 -7.49 -17.64 11.80
N GLU A 94 -7.79 -16.34 11.88
CA GLU A 94 -6.80 -15.26 11.84
C GLU A 94 -6.16 -15.09 13.22
N GLU A 95 -5.28 -15.99 13.57
CA GLU A 95 -4.63 -16.03 14.89
C GLU A 95 -3.20 -16.56 14.80
N VAL A 96 -2.38 -16.19 15.77
CA VAL A 96 -1.02 -16.70 15.93
C VAL A 96 -1.05 -18.23 16.05
N GLY A 97 -0.19 -18.89 15.28
CA GLY A 97 -0.18 -20.37 15.17
C GLY A 97 -0.81 -20.89 13.89
N ASN A 98 -1.56 -20.07 13.14
CA ASN A 98 -2.03 -20.43 11.82
C ASN A 98 -1.08 -19.82 10.75
N GLY A 99 -0.14 -20.64 10.27
CA GLY A 99 0.87 -20.21 9.31
C GLY A 99 1.90 -19.24 9.92
N ILE A 100 2.10 -18.11 9.25
CA ILE A 100 2.98 -17.03 9.68
C ILE A 100 2.22 -15.77 10.11
N TYR A 101 0.96 -15.94 10.52
CA TYR A 101 0.18 -14.87 11.12
C TYR A 101 0.88 -14.37 12.41
N GLY A 102 1.16 -13.09 12.48
CA GLY A 102 1.88 -12.47 13.60
C GLY A 102 3.40 -12.33 13.40
N ASP A 103 3.95 -12.88 12.33
CA ASP A 103 5.39 -12.82 12.03
C ASP A 103 5.77 -11.66 11.09
N TYR A 104 4.78 -10.95 10.55
CA TYR A 104 5.02 -9.76 9.74
C TYR A 104 5.27 -8.52 10.60
N ALA A 105 6.04 -7.58 10.05
CA ALA A 105 6.16 -6.23 10.57
C ALA A 105 6.29 -5.22 9.44
N VAL A 106 5.85 -4.00 9.67
CA VAL A 106 6.03 -2.88 8.75
C VAL A 106 7.27 -2.09 9.16
N CYS A 107 8.09 -1.73 8.19
CA CYS A 107 9.20 -0.79 8.36
C CYS A 107 9.14 0.34 7.33
N GLU A 108 9.80 1.46 7.63
CA GLU A 108 9.94 2.53 6.64
C GLU A 108 10.81 2.05 5.47
N GLY A 109 10.33 2.29 4.25
CA GLY A 109 11.13 2.12 3.04
C GLY A 109 12.08 3.31 2.81
N PRO A 110 12.89 3.27 1.75
CA PRO A 110 13.87 4.34 1.45
C PRO A 110 13.20 5.67 1.13
N GLN A 111 12.00 5.68 0.58
CA GLN A 111 11.22 6.86 0.23
C GLN A 111 9.73 6.60 0.45
N SER A 112 8.97 7.63 0.81
CA SER A 112 7.50 7.54 0.84
C SER A 112 6.93 7.56 -0.57
N TYR A 113 5.84 6.83 -0.79
CA TYR A 113 5.20 6.75 -2.10
C TYR A 113 3.69 6.55 -1.97
N TYR A 114 2.99 6.93 -3.01
CA TYR A 114 1.56 6.71 -3.17
C TYR A 114 1.30 5.44 -3.97
N TRP A 115 0.36 4.64 -3.49
CA TRP A 115 -0.09 3.47 -4.23
C TRP A 115 -1.60 3.26 -4.06
N GLY A 116 -2.36 3.81 -4.96
CA GLY A 116 -3.79 3.56 -5.06
C GLY A 116 -4.60 4.01 -3.84
N GLY A 117 -5.67 3.29 -3.63
CA GLY A 117 -6.68 3.52 -2.60
C GLY A 117 -8.05 3.14 -3.14
N THR A 118 -9.09 3.33 -2.33
CA THR A 118 -10.47 3.16 -2.75
C THR A 118 -11.07 4.52 -3.12
N TRP A 119 -11.67 4.61 -4.29
CA TRP A 119 -12.30 5.82 -4.80
C TRP A 119 -13.81 5.70 -4.69
N ILE A 120 -14.46 6.68 -4.05
CA ILE A 120 -15.92 6.79 -3.99
C ILE A 120 -16.35 7.87 -4.97
N CYS A 121 -17.17 7.50 -5.95
CA CYS A 121 -17.62 8.40 -6.99
C CYS A 121 -19.15 8.48 -6.99
N ALA A 122 -19.68 9.67 -7.30
CA ALA A 122 -21.09 9.87 -7.58
C ALA A 122 -21.37 9.59 -9.07
N ALA A 123 -22.47 8.92 -9.36
CA ALA A 123 -22.93 8.77 -10.74
C ALA A 123 -23.38 10.12 -11.30
N ALA A 124 -22.96 10.44 -12.54
CA ALA A 124 -23.46 11.62 -13.24
C ALA A 124 -24.98 11.52 -13.44
N GLY A 125 -25.68 12.61 -13.18
CA GLY A 125 -27.15 12.65 -13.34
C GLY A 125 -27.95 12.00 -12.19
N THR A 126 -27.31 11.71 -11.03
CA THR A 126 -28.05 11.21 -9.86
C THR A 126 -29.09 12.24 -9.37
N ASP A 127 -30.31 11.78 -9.10
CA ASP A 127 -31.37 12.61 -8.48
C ASP A 127 -31.16 12.79 -6.96
N ASN A 128 -30.19 12.07 -6.38
CA ASN A 128 -29.91 12.06 -4.94
C ASN A 128 -28.57 12.72 -4.58
N ALA A 129 -28.17 13.77 -5.29
CA ALA A 129 -26.85 14.38 -5.17
C ALA A 129 -26.48 14.77 -3.72
N ASN A 130 -27.44 15.31 -2.95
CA ASN A 130 -27.20 15.68 -1.55
C ASN A 130 -26.95 14.47 -0.66
N LEU A 131 -27.74 13.41 -0.80
CA LEU A 131 -27.54 12.17 -0.03
C LEU A 131 -26.19 11.53 -0.36
N VAL A 132 -25.85 11.44 -1.65
CA VAL A 132 -24.54 10.89 -2.09
C VAL A 132 -23.40 11.72 -1.52
N LYS A 133 -23.50 13.05 -1.54
CA LYS A 133 -22.50 13.95 -0.93
C LYS A 133 -22.34 13.69 0.56
N ASP A 134 -23.44 13.48 1.30
CA ASP A 134 -23.36 13.19 2.74
C ASP A 134 -22.72 11.82 3.02
N VAL A 135 -23.07 10.81 2.23
CA VAL A 135 -22.42 9.49 2.29
C VAL A 135 -20.91 9.60 2.01
N MET A 136 -20.51 10.28 0.94
CA MET A 136 -19.10 10.48 0.60
C MET A 136 -18.37 11.24 1.71
N LYS A 137 -18.99 12.29 2.27
CA LYS A 137 -18.41 13.08 3.37
C LYS A 137 -18.22 12.23 4.63
N THR A 138 -19.20 11.40 4.97
CA THR A 138 -19.09 10.49 6.12
C THR A 138 -18.00 9.45 5.91
N LEU A 139 -17.98 8.78 4.76
CA LEU A 139 -17.03 7.71 4.47
C LEU A 139 -15.61 8.19 4.13
N CYS A 140 -15.40 9.49 3.86
CA CYS A 140 -14.07 9.99 3.49
C CYS A 140 -13.52 11.05 4.44
N CYS A 141 -14.37 11.72 5.23
CA CYS A 141 -13.96 12.89 5.99
C CYS A 141 -14.35 12.85 7.48
N ASP A 142 -15.28 11.99 7.88
CA ASP A 142 -15.68 11.91 9.29
C ASP A 142 -14.61 11.18 10.10
N LYS A 143 -14.07 11.88 11.11
CA LYS A 143 -12.97 11.36 11.93
C LYS A 143 -13.34 10.08 12.67
N ALA A 144 -14.53 10.00 13.22
CA ALA A 144 -14.97 8.83 14.00
C ALA A 144 -15.13 7.61 13.09
N THR A 145 -15.74 7.78 11.92
CA THR A 145 -15.88 6.75 10.91
C THR A 145 -14.52 6.27 10.41
N MET A 146 -13.60 7.20 10.13
CA MET A 146 -12.25 6.86 9.66
C MET A 146 -11.46 6.06 10.69
N LYS A 147 -11.53 6.45 11.95
CA LYS A 147 -10.91 5.69 13.06
C LYS A 147 -11.49 4.29 13.17
N LYS A 148 -12.82 4.17 13.11
CA LYS A 148 -13.50 2.87 13.16
C LYS A 148 -13.09 1.96 12.01
N ILE A 149 -13.01 2.47 10.79
CA ILE A 149 -12.52 1.71 9.63
C ILE A 149 -11.09 1.22 9.88
N THR A 150 -10.19 2.08 10.38
CA THR A 150 -8.82 1.69 10.70
C THR A 150 -8.77 0.60 11.78
N GLU A 151 -9.57 0.71 12.82
CA GLU A 151 -9.64 -0.29 13.89
C GLU A 151 -10.15 -1.64 13.40
N ASP A 152 -11.11 -1.65 12.45
CA ASP A 152 -11.71 -2.86 11.91
C ASP A 152 -10.86 -3.52 10.81
N THR A 153 -10.19 -2.71 9.96
CA THR A 153 -9.49 -3.20 8.75
C THR A 153 -7.98 -3.08 8.82
N GLN A 154 -7.44 -2.41 9.82
CA GLN A 154 -6.01 -2.08 9.97
C GLN A 154 -5.47 -1.14 8.86
N ASP A 155 -6.34 -0.58 8.03
CA ASP A 155 -5.96 0.29 6.93
C ASP A 155 -5.70 1.74 7.39
N TYR A 156 -4.93 2.48 6.61
CA TYR A 156 -4.68 3.90 6.83
C TYR A 156 -5.73 4.73 6.09
N THR A 157 -6.56 5.44 6.83
CA THR A 157 -7.71 6.16 6.28
C THR A 157 -7.46 7.66 6.07
N ASN A 158 -8.46 8.36 5.55
CA ASN A 158 -8.33 9.65 4.88
C ASN A 158 -8.31 10.88 5.81
N THR A 159 -8.33 10.71 7.13
CA THR A 159 -8.29 11.85 8.07
C THR A 159 -7.00 11.89 8.86
N THR A 160 -6.20 12.92 8.68
CA THR A 160 -4.94 13.15 9.42
C THR A 160 -5.17 13.16 10.92
N SER A 161 -6.22 13.82 11.41
CA SER A 161 -6.54 13.88 12.84
C SER A 161 -6.89 12.51 13.43
N GLY A 162 -7.69 11.71 12.72
CA GLY A 162 -8.05 10.35 13.12
C GLY A 162 -6.84 9.43 13.15
N MET A 163 -6.01 9.49 12.12
CA MET A 163 -4.81 8.67 12.02
C MET A 163 -3.76 9.04 13.07
N ASN A 164 -3.58 10.31 13.39
CA ASN A 164 -2.69 10.75 14.46
C ASN A 164 -3.17 10.31 15.84
N GLU A 165 -4.48 10.28 16.09
CA GLU A 165 -5.04 9.73 17.34
C GLU A 165 -4.75 8.24 17.47
N ILE A 166 -4.99 7.44 16.42
CA ILE A 166 -4.65 6.01 16.42
C ILE A 166 -3.15 5.77 16.54
N ALA A 167 -2.33 6.55 15.83
CA ALA A 167 -0.87 6.48 15.92
C ALA A 167 -0.34 6.73 17.34
N SER A 168 -1.05 7.54 18.12
CA SER A 168 -0.68 7.89 19.51
C SER A 168 -1.37 7.02 20.55
N SER A 169 -2.24 6.10 20.14
CA SER A 169 -3.01 5.21 21.01
C SER A 169 -2.27 3.88 21.29
N ASN A 170 -2.94 3.02 22.05
CA ASN A 170 -2.50 1.64 22.30
C ASN A 170 -2.94 0.66 21.20
N PHE A 171 -3.34 1.18 20.01
CA PHE A 171 -3.69 0.33 18.87
C PHE A 171 -2.56 -0.62 18.52
N LYS A 172 -2.90 -1.87 18.29
CA LYS A 172 -1.97 -2.94 17.93
C LYS A 172 -2.58 -3.83 16.88
N SER A 173 -1.76 -4.27 15.94
CA SER A 173 -2.11 -5.30 14.98
C SER A 173 -1.54 -6.64 15.42
N ASP A 174 -2.38 -7.60 15.72
CA ASP A 174 -1.92 -8.96 16.07
C ASP A 174 -1.24 -9.62 14.87
N PHE A 175 -1.73 -9.34 13.66
CA PHE A 175 -1.09 -9.78 12.41
C PHE A 175 0.35 -9.27 12.27
N LEU A 176 0.64 -8.07 12.77
CA LEU A 176 1.97 -7.44 12.72
C LEU A 176 2.72 -7.60 14.04
N GLY A 177 2.51 -8.69 14.77
CA GLY A 177 3.23 -8.98 16.01
C GLY A 177 3.01 -7.95 17.12
N GLY A 178 1.87 -7.29 17.16
CA GLY A 178 1.53 -6.26 18.13
C GLY A 178 2.01 -4.85 17.77
N GLN A 179 2.47 -4.63 16.54
CA GLN A 179 2.94 -3.32 16.08
C GLN A 179 1.77 -2.34 15.85
N ASN A 180 1.94 -1.08 16.25
CA ASN A 180 1.13 0.03 15.78
C ASN A 180 1.73 0.59 14.48
N HIS A 181 1.38 -0.02 13.34
CA HIS A 181 1.88 0.38 12.03
C HIS A 181 1.32 1.72 11.54
N ILE A 182 0.15 2.15 12.05
CA ILE A 182 -0.43 3.46 11.72
C ILE A 182 0.50 4.60 12.11
N LYS A 183 1.32 4.42 13.15
CA LYS A 183 2.34 5.39 13.54
C LYS A 183 3.38 5.64 12.44
N LEU A 184 3.82 4.58 11.75
CA LEU A 184 4.75 4.70 10.63
C LEU A 184 4.09 5.36 9.42
N PHE A 185 2.85 4.99 9.12
CA PHE A 185 2.11 5.57 8.00
C PHE A 185 1.79 7.05 8.22
N ALA A 186 1.38 7.44 9.42
CA ALA A 186 1.15 8.85 9.78
C ALA A 186 2.42 9.71 9.64
N LYS A 187 3.59 9.13 9.93
CA LYS A 187 4.89 9.81 9.74
C LYS A 187 5.27 9.92 8.26
N SER A 188 4.90 8.94 7.45
CA SER A 188 5.28 8.85 6.04
C SER A 188 4.34 9.59 5.09
N ALA A 189 3.04 9.60 5.37
CA ALA A 189 2.02 10.20 4.51
C ALA A 189 2.30 11.67 4.13
N PRO A 190 2.73 12.58 5.04
CA PRO A 190 3.03 13.96 4.67
C PRO A 190 4.23 14.13 3.72
N LYS A 191 5.04 13.09 3.55
CA LYS A 191 6.23 13.11 2.69
C LYS A 191 5.93 12.67 1.26
N ILE A 192 4.72 12.15 1.00
CA ILE A 192 4.31 11.75 -0.34
C ILE A 192 4.16 13.00 -1.20
N SER A 193 4.79 12.98 -2.37
CA SER A 193 4.70 14.06 -3.37
C SER A 193 4.19 13.49 -4.68
N MET A 194 3.14 14.10 -5.23
CA MET A 194 2.55 13.73 -6.51
C MET A 194 2.67 14.85 -7.55
N LYS A 195 3.51 15.84 -7.31
CA LYS A 195 3.61 17.06 -8.14
C LYS A 195 4.07 16.80 -9.59
N ASN A 196 4.78 15.71 -9.82
CA ASN A 196 5.33 15.35 -11.12
C ASN A 196 4.54 14.22 -11.82
N ILE A 197 3.41 13.80 -11.24
CA ILE A 197 2.51 12.82 -11.88
C ILE A 197 1.79 13.48 -13.04
N SER A 198 1.71 12.76 -14.16
CA SER A 198 1.06 13.19 -15.38
C SER A 198 0.10 12.14 -15.92
N SER A 199 -0.70 12.48 -16.92
CA SER A 199 -1.61 11.54 -17.59
C SER A 199 -0.88 10.41 -18.32
N TYR A 200 0.42 10.53 -18.51
CA TYR A 200 1.25 9.51 -19.19
C TYR A 200 1.78 8.42 -18.27
N ASP A 201 1.79 8.66 -16.94
CA ASP A 201 2.39 7.74 -15.98
C ASP A 201 1.78 6.34 -16.05
N GLN A 202 0.47 6.23 -16.25
CA GLN A 202 -0.21 4.94 -16.34
C GLN A 202 0.20 4.12 -17.57
N GLY A 203 0.58 4.76 -18.65
CA GLY A 203 1.00 4.08 -19.87
C GLY A 203 2.49 3.77 -19.94
N LEU A 204 3.28 4.39 -19.05
CA LEU A 204 4.74 4.28 -19.03
C LEU A 204 5.25 3.48 -17.80
N ASN A 205 4.38 3.12 -16.88
CA ASN A 205 4.66 2.31 -15.68
C ASN A 205 4.69 0.81 -15.97
#